data_d7f2cd734331deadd5eb430737848ed4
#
_entry.id   d7f2cd734331deadd5eb430737848ed4
#
_cell.length_a   1.000
_cell.length_b   1.000
_cell.length_c   1.000
_cell.angle_alpha   90.00
_cell.angle_beta   90.00
_cell.angle_gamma   90.00
#
_symmetry.space_group_name_H-M   'P 1'
#
loop_
_entity.id
_entity.type
_entity.pdbx_description
1 polymer ?
#
loop_
_entity_poly.entity_id
_entity_poly.type
_entity_poly.pdbx_seq_one_letter_code
_entity_poly.pdbx_strand_id
1 'polypeptide(L)'
;MSAAVSTQQLTKDYGDRPALLPLDLEVPHGQHVALVGHNGSGKTTLLRMAAGLLDSTDGEAFISGHLAGTQKARTALSWLSDTPTFYDDLSLWEHLEYVGRLHGVTDWADKAETLLSRLHLSDRRDDIPTTFSRGLRQKAAISIALVRPFEVMLVDEPFVGLDQAGKNTLLELLDEAAASGATLLVATHELAFVSRVQRLLALRDGALVYDGAPEATDVHALVLPA
;
A
#
# COMPACT_ATOMS: atom_id res chain seq x y z
N MET A 1 12.25 -8.76 -18.49
CA MET A 1 10.86 -8.68 -17.97
C MET A 1 10.72 -7.30 -17.34
N SER A 2 9.61 -6.59 -17.54
CA SER A 2 9.39 -5.28 -16.92
C SER A 2 9.27 -5.45 -15.40
N ALA A 3 9.77 -4.48 -14.61
CA ALA A 3 9.57 -4.46 -13.16
C ALA A 3 8.09 -4.20 -12.84
N ALA A 4 7.62 -4.69 -11.69
CA ALA A 4 6.28 -4.42 -11.19
C ALA A 4 6.13 -2.96 -10.73
N VAL A 5 7.16 -2.45 -10.04
CA VAL A 5 7.32 -1.04 -9.71
C VAL A 5 8.71 -0.61 -10.14
N SER A 6 8.81 0.49 -10.87
CA SER A 6 10.12 1.09 -11.15
C SER A 6 10.05 2.61 -11.09
N THR A 7 11.17 3.21 -10.72
CA THR A 7 11.36 4.67 -10.72
C THR A 7 12.64 5.04 -11.45
N GLN A 8 12.62 6.19 -12.11
CA GLN A 8 13.76 6.74 -12.85
C GLN A 8 14.01 8.16 -12.35
N GLN A 9 15.08 8.36 -11.59
CA GLN A 9 15.47 9.64 -10.98
C GLN A 9 14.32 10.35 -10.28
N LEU A 10 13.41 9.55 -9.67
CA LEU A 10 12.18 10.06 -9.07
C LEU A 10 12.51 10.97 -7.88
N THR A 11 12.05 12.22 -7.97
CA THR A 11 12.42 13.27 -7.01
C THR A 11 11.18 14.06 -6.57
N LYS A 12 11.12 14.44 -5.30
CA LYS A 12 10.13 15.38 -4.80
C LYS A 12 10.76 16.44 -3.93
N ASP A 13 10.62 17.69 -4.34
CA ASP A 13 11.02 18.88 -3.61
C ASP A 13 9.78 19.75 -3.34
N TYR A 14 9.62 20.20 -2.09
CA TYR A 14 8.59 21.16 -1.70
C TYR A 14 9.15 22.59 -1.47
N GLY A 15 10.40 22.84 -1.91
CA GLY A 15 11.07 24.14 -1.90
C GLY A 15 12.08 24.33 -0.76
N ASP A 16 11.72 23.98 0.48
CA ASP A 16 12.63 24.17 1.63
C ASP A 16 13.56 22.97 1.86
N ARG A 17 13.05 21.76 1.62
CA ARG A 17 13.80 20.50 1.74
C ARG A 17 13.25 19.47 0.75
N PRO A 18 14.12 18.68 0.10
CA PRO A 18 13.67 17.57 -0.71
C PRO A 18 13.02 16.51 0.18
N ALA A 19 11.79 16.13 -0.16
CA ALA A 19 11.09 15.03 0.51
C ALA A 19 11.51 13.66 -0.02
N LEU A 20 12.00 13.61 -1.26
CA LEU A 20 12.64 12.45 -1.87
C LEU A 20 13.77 12.93 -2.76
N LEU A 21 14.99 12.46 -2.49
CA LEU A 21 16.15 12.64 -3.35
C LEU A 21 16.04 11.75 -4.60
N PRO A 22 16.77 12.05 -5.70
CA PRO A 22 16.68 11.26 -6.93
C PRO A 22 16.84 9.76 -6.63
N LEU A 23 15.79 9.00 -6.96
CA LEU A 23 15.70 7.57 -6.65
C LEU A 23 15.45 6.76 -7.91
N ASP A 24 16.37 5.83 -8.19
CA ASP A 24 16.18 4.72 -9.11
C ASP A 24 15.86 3.47 -8.30
N LEU A 25 14.71 2.86 -8.56
CA LEU A 25 14.24 1.67 -7.87
C LEU A 25 13.62 0.71 -8.88
N GLU A 26 13.90 -0.58 -8.73
CA GLU A 26 13.21 -1.64 -9.44
C GLU A 26 12.73 -2.69 -8.45
N VAL A 27 11.43 -2.99 -8.47
CA VAL A 27 10.80 -4.09 -7.72
C VAL A 27 10.28 -5.09 -8.74
N PRO A 28 10.86 -6.30 -8.82
CA PRO A 28 10.38 -7.36 -9.70
C PRO A 28 8.96 -7.81 -9.40
N HIS A 29 8.26 -8.38 -10.40
CA HIS A 29 6.96 -9.00 -10.18
C HIS A 29 7.03 -10.13 -9.15
N GLY A 30 6.01 -10.22 -8.28
CA GLY A 30 5.90 -11.21 -7.22
C GLY A 30 6.83 -10.98 -6.03
N GLN A 31 7.61 -9.89 -6.00
CA GLN A 31 8.45 -9.57 -4.84
C GLN A 31 7.64 -8.87 -3.74
N HIS A 32 7.91 -9.27 -2.49
CA HIS A 32 7.33 -8.62 -1.32
C HIS A 32 8.40 -7.77 -0.64
N VAL A 33 8.09 -6.49 -0.50
CA VAL A 33 9.04 -5.47 -0.04
C VAL A 33 8.46 -4.71 1.13
N ALA A 34 9.21 -4.59 2.21
CA ALA A 34 8.94 -3.64 3.28
C ALA A 34 9.73 -2.35 3.03
N LEU A 35 9.07 -1.22 3.22
CA LEU A 35 9.67 0.11 3.18
C LEU A 35 9.64 0.70 4.58
N VAL A 36 10.80 0.90 5.18
CA VAL A 36 10.93 1.43 6.54
C VAL A 36 11.63 2.79 6.55
N GLY A 37 11.54 3.49 7.67
CA GLY A 37 12.17 4.79 7.89
C GLY A 37 11.35 5.64 8.85
N HIS A 38 11.97 6.61 9.52
CA HIS A 38 11.29 7.50 10.45
C HIS A 38 10.17 8.32 9.79
N ASN A 39 9.32 8.96 10.60
CA ASN A 39 8.30 9.88 10.09
C ASN A 39 8.95 11.04 9.36
N GLY A 40 8.49 11.33 8.13
CA GLY A 40 9.11 12.35 7.27
C GLY A 40 10.28 11.86 6.44
N SER A 41 10.65 10.57 6.47
CA SER A 41 11.75 10.03 5.66
C SER A 41 11.47 9.95 4.15
N GLY A 42 10.22 10.17 3.70
CA GLY A 42 9.86 10.16 2.28
C GLY A 42 9.01 8.95 1.84
N LYS A 43 8.69 7.98 2.72
CA LYS A 43 7.92 6.75 2.39
C LYS A 43 6.59 7.05 1.70
N THR A 44 5.72 7.81 2.36
CA THR A 44 4.41 8.22 1.81
C THR A 44 4.55 8.99 0.50
N THR A 45 5.58 9.85 0.39
CA THR A 45 5.87 10.61 -0.83
C THR A 45 6.22 9.67 -1.98
N LEU A 46 7.13 8.73 -1.76
CA LEU A 46 7.50 7.71 -2.75
C LEU A 46 6.28 6.89 -3.19
N LEU A 47 5.52 6.35 -2.23
CA LEU A 47 4.35 5.53 -2.54
C LEU A 47 3.27 6.30 -3.30
N ARG A 48 2.97 7.54 -2.92
CA ARG A 48 1.98 8.38 -3.62
C ARG A 48 2.41 8.75 -5.03
N MET A 49 3.69 9.02 -5.26
CA MET A 49 4.20 9.25 -6.62
C MET A 49 4.14 7.97 -7.46
N ALA A 50 4.53 6.83 -6.90
CA ALA A 50 4.41 5.53 -7.57
C ALA A 50 2.96 5.15 -7.86
N ALA A 51 2.00 5.55 -7.01
CA ALA A 51 0.58 5.38 -7.26
C ALA A 51 -0.01 6.37 -8.28
N GLY A 52 0.75 7.40 -8.69
CA GLY A 52 0.25 8.49 -9.57
C GLY A 52 -0.75 9.41 -8.87
N LEU A 53 -0.65 9.53 -7.55
CA LEU A 53 -1.47 10.38 -6.68
C LEU A 53 -0.76 11.67 -6.25
N LEU A 54 0.51 11.80 -6.61
CA LEU A 54 1.34 12.95 -6.34
C LEU A 54 2.30 13.14 -7.51
N ASP A 55 2.33 14.33 -8.09
CA ASP A 55 3.28 14.66 -9.15
C ASP A 55 4.70 14.74 -8.60
N SER A 56 5.64 14.14 -9.30
CA SER A 56 7.07 14.29 -9.04
C SER A 56 7.53 15.72 -9.38
N THR A 57 8.63 16.17 -8.78
CA THR A 57 9.31 17.39 -9.22
C THR A 57 10.18 17.08 -10.43
N ASP A 58 10.81 15.90 -10.45
CA ASP A 58 11.58 15.39 -11.58
C ASP A 58 11.53 13.84 -11.56
N GLY A 59 11.85 13.22 -12.71
CA GLY A 59 11.81 11.79 -12.87
C GLY A 59 10.40 11.20 -12.98
N GLU A 60 10.33 9.90 -13.17
CA GLU A 60 9.10 9.17 -13.47
C GLU A 60 8.98 7.89 -12.64
N ALA A 61 7.75 7.46 -12.39
CA ALA A 61 7.44 6.16 -11.79
C ALA A 61 6.56 5.33 -12.72
N PHE A 62 6.71 4.01 -12.67
CA PHE A 62 5.98 3.07 -13.52
C PHE A 62 5.43 1.91 -12.68
N ILE A 63 4.21 1.48 -13.02
CA ILE A 63 3.54 0.29 -12.49
C ILE A 63 3.34 -0.70 -13.65
N SER A 64 3.90 -1.91 -13.52
CA SER A 64 3.86 -2.95 -14.55
C SER A 64 4.28 -2.42 -15.94
N GLY A 65 5.30 -1.53 -15.97
CA GLY A 65 5.80 -0.88 -17.19
C GLY A 65 4.93 0.25 -17.75
N HIS A 66 3.88 0.66 -17.05
CA HIS A 66 3.01 1.79 -17.43
C HIS A 66 3.27 2.99 -16.54
N LEU A 67 3.38 4.18 -17.12
CA LEU A 67 3.58 5.43 -16.39
C LEU A 67 2.52 5.58 -15.30
N ALA A 68 2.96 5.89 -14.09
CA ALA A 68 2.09 6.10 -12.93
C ALA A 68 0.99 7.13 -13.23
N GLY A 69 -0.21 6.90 -12.68
CA GLY A 69 -1.38 7.74 -12.94
C GLY A 69 -2.12 7.46 -14.26
N THR A 70 -1.56 6.69 -15.20
CA THR A 70 -2.29 6.27 -16.41
C THR A 70 -3.36 5.23 -16.08
N GLN A 71 -4.37 5.10 -16.96
CA GLN A 71 -5.44 4.12 -16.77
C GLN A 71 -4.90 2.69 -16.63
N LYS A 72 -3.91 2.31 -17.43
CA LYS A 72 -3.29 0.98 -17.38
C LYS A 72 -2.58 0.73 -16.03
N ALA A 73 -1.79 1.72 -15.56
CA ALA A 73 -1.16 1.65 -14.26
C ALA A 73 -2.20 1.51 -13.13
N ARG A 74 -3.28 2.31 -13.16
CA ARG A 74 -4.37 2.22 -12.17
C ARG A 74 -5.12 0.90 -12.20
N THR A 75 -5.25 0.26 -13.37
CA THR A 75 -5.88 -1.07 -13.47
C THR A 75 -5.02 -2.14 -12.78
N ALA A 76 -3.70 -2.08 -12.94
CA ALA A 76 -2.77 -3.02 -12.32
C ALA A 76 -2.53 -2.77 -10.83
N LEU A 77 -2.80 -1.57 -10.33
CA LEU A 77 -2.45 -1.11 -8.98
C LEU A 77 -3.64 -1.17 -8.02
N SER A 78 -3.45 -1.71 -6.82
CA SER A 78 -4.27 -1.42 -5.64
C SER A 78 -3.51 -0.52 -4.67
N TRP A 79 -4.18 0.51 -4.13
CA TRP A 79 -3.62 1.47 -3.20
C TRP A 79 -4.35 1.43 -1.86
N LEU A 80 -3.60 1.27 -0.76
CA LEU A 80 -4.11 1.37 0.60
C LEU A 80 -3.38 2.48 1.34
N SER A 81 -4.10 3.56 1.67
CA SER A 81 -3.58 4.74 2.34
C SER A 81 -3.55 4.58 3.85
N ASP A 82 -2.64 5.29 4.51
CA ASP A 82 -2.62 5.54 5.96
C ASP A 82 -3.84 6.34 6.46
N THR A 83 -4.40 7.16 5.57
CA THR A 83 -5.57 8.01 5.80
C THR A 83 -6.63 7.75 4.73
N PRO A 84 -7.40 6.63 4.85
CA PRO A 84 -8.39 6.29 3.85
C PRO A 84 -9.53 7.31 3.80
N THR A 85 -9.94 7.64 2.58
CA THR A 85 -11.10 8.50 2.28
C THR A 85 -12.22 7.66 1.69
N PHE A 86 -13.46 8.03 2.00
CA PHE A 86 -14.67 7.35 1.56
C PHE A 86 -15.64 8.37 1.00
N TYR A 87 -16.57 7.93 0.17
CA TYR A 87 -17.73 8.72 -0.21
C TYR A 87 -18.65 8.90 1.00
N ASP A 88 -19.16 10.11 1.20
CA ASP A 88 -19.92 10.45 2.41
C ASP A 88 -21.34 9.88 2.42
N ASP A 89 -21.82 9.46 1.27
CA ASP A 89 -23.20 9.00 1.01
C ASP A 89 -23.30 7.50 0.66
N LEU A 90 -22.17 6.78 0.64
CA LEU A 90 -22.15 5.34 0.37
C LEU A 90 -21.90 4.54 1.65
N SER A 91 -22.67 3.48 1.84
CA SER A 91 -22.38 2.44 2.82
C SER A 91 -21.11 1.67 2.46
N LEU A 92 -20.57 0.90 3.40
CA LEU A 92 -19.41 0.04 3.13
C LEU A 92 -19.70 -0.98 2.02
N TRP A 93 -20.91 -1.54 1.99
CA TRP A 93 -21.32 -2.47 0.95
C TRP A 93 -21.35 -1.81 -0.44
N GLU A 94 -21.91 -0.60 -0.53
CA GLU A 94 -21.96 0.16 -1.78
C GLU A 94 -20.57 0.58 -2.27
N HIS A 95 -19.60 0.86 -1.37
CA HIS A 95 -18.22 1.06 -1.77
C HIS A 95 -17.60 -0.19 -2.39
N LEU A 96 -17.84 -1.37 -1.78
CA LEU A 96 -17.34 -2.65 -2.30
C LEU A 96 -17.97 -2.98 -3.66
N GLU A 97 -19.29 -2.78 -3.80
CA GLU A 97 -20.00 -2.92 -5.07
C GLU A 97 -19.44 -1.98 -6.13
N TYR A 98 -19.31 -0.70 -5.80
CA TYR A 98 -18.79 0.32 -6.72
C TYR A 98 -17.40 -0.05 -7.25
N VAL A 99 -16.47 -0.37 -6.36
CA VAL A 99 -15.09 -0.75 -6.74
C VAL A 99 -15.07 -2.09 -7.49
N GLY A 100 -15.80 -3.08 -7.01
CA GLY A 100 -15.90 -4.38 -7.70
C GLY A 100 -16.41 -4.24 -9.12
N ARG A 101 -17.52 -3.53 -9.34
CA ARG A 101 -18.11 -3.30 -10.67
C ARG A 101 -17.22 -2.43 -11.56
N LEU A 102 -16.58 -1.37 -11.01
CA LEU A 102 -15.65 -0.51 -11.74
C LEU A 102 -14.49 -1.30 -12.34
N HIS A 103 -14.05 -2.35 -11.65
CA HIS A 103 -12.96 -3.23 -12.09
C HIS A 103 -13.44 -4.54 -12.76
N GLY A 104 -14.73 -4.65 -13.08
CA GLY A 104 -15.28 -5.80 -13.80
C GLY A 104 -15.32 -7.11 -13.01
N VAL A 105 -15.31 -7.04 -11.68
CA VAL A 105 -15.37 -8.22 -10.81
C VAL A 105 -16.82 -8.72 -10.75
N THR A 106 -17.09 -9.86 -11.37
CA THR A 106 -18.45 -10.44 -11.44
C THR A 106 -18.88 -11.08 -10.13
N ASP A 107 -17.93 -11.64 -9.37
CA ASP A 107 -18.11 -12.30 -8.08
C ASP A 107 -17.78 -11.36 -6.89
N TRP A 108 -17.89 -10.04 -7.11
CA TRP A 108 -17.51 -9.05 -6.09
C TRP A 108 -18.29 -9.21 -4.77
N ALA A 109 -19.56 -9.65 -4.82
CA ALA A 109 -20.39 -9.80 -3.64
C ALA A 109 -19.86 -10.91 -2.72
N ASP A 110 -19.52 -12.08 -3.28
CA ASP A 110 -18.97 -13.21 -2.52
C ASP A 110 -17.59 -12.85 -1.91
N LYS A 111 -16.77 -12.13 -2.67
CA LYS A 111 -15.49 -11.60 -2.17
C LYS A 111 -15.70 -10.59 -1.06
N ALA A 112 -16.65 -9.67 -1.22
CA ALA A 112 -16.99 -8.67 -0.22
C ALA A 112 -17.46 -9.32 1.08
N GLU A 113 -18.38 -10.29 1.03
CA GLU A 113 -18.84 -11.02 2.21
C GLU A 113 -17.70 -11.74 2.93
N THR A 114 -16.81 -12.39 2.18
CA THR A 114 -15.63 -13.05 2.74
C THR A 114 -14.71 -12.05 3.46
N LEU A 115 -14.39 -10.93 2.82
CA LEU A 115 -13.52 -9.89 3.40
C LEU A 115 -14.16 -9.24 4.64
N LEU A 116 -15.45 -8.90 4.58
CA LEU A 116 -16.18 -8.32 5.70
C LEU A 116 -16.24 -9.28 6.89
N SER A 117 -16.46 -10.56 6.65
CA SER A 117 -16.46 -11.59 7.70
C SER A 117 -15.09 -11.69 8.38
N ARG A 118 -14.01 -11.78 7.60
CA ARG A 118 -12.63 -11.89 8.14
C ARG A 118 -12.19 -10.66 8.92
N LEU A 119 -12.63 -9.47 8.50
CA LEU A 119 -12.31 -8.19 9.14
C LEU A 119 -13.28 -7.82 10.27
N HIS A 120 -14.29 -8.68 10.57
CA HIS A 120 -15.33 -8.44 11.55
C HIS A 120 -16.13 -7.15 11.27
N LEU A 121 -16.54 -6.98 10.01
CA LEU A 121 -17.33 -5.83 9.53
C LEU A 121 -18.71 -6.25 8.99
N SER A 122 -19.10 -7.52 9.07
CA SER A 122 -20.37 -8.02 8.50
C SER A 122 -21.59 -7.26 9.03
N ASP A 123 -21.61 -6.97 10.35
CA ASP A 123 -22.70 -6.22 11.02
C ASP A 123 -22.67 -4.72 10.73
N ARG A 124 -21.64 -4.25 10.01
CA ARG A 124 -21.42 -2.85 9.66
C ARG A 124 -21.49 -2.58 8.17
N ARG A 125 -21.92 -3.59 7.38
CA ARG A 125 -21.91 -3.51 5.92
C ARG A 125 -22.75 -2.37 5.36
N ASP A 126 -23.86 -2.04 6.06
CA ASP A 126 -24.81 -1.01 5.64
C ASP A 126 -24.52 0.35 6.30
N ASP A 127 -23.50 0.44 7.16
CA ASP A 127 -23.08 1.69 7.79
C ASP A 127 -22.18 2.50 6.85
N ILE A 128 -22.20 3.84 7.01
CA ILE A 128 -21.34 4.77 6.25
C ILE A 128 -19.95 4.85 6.89
N PRO A 129 -18.86 4.50 6.17
CA PRO A 129 -17.53 4.39 6.73
C PRO A 129 -16.95 5.69 7.30
N THR A 130 -17.42 6.86 6.88
CA THR A 130 -16.97 8.15 7.45
C THR A 130 -17.34 8.28 8.94
N THR A 131 -18.36 7.54 9.42
CA THR A 131 -18.77 7.50 10.84
C THR A 131 -17.96 6.52 11.69
N PHE A 132 -17.12 5.69 11.07
CA PHE A 132 -16.37 4.65 11.74
C PHE A 132 -15.26 5.20 12.63
N SER A 133 -14.89 4.44 13.66
CA SER A 133 -13.63 4.66 14.38
C SER A 133 -12.43 4.48 13.44
N ARG A 134 -11.25 4.98 13.83
CA ARG A 134 -10.03 4.84 13.02
C ARG A 134 -9.76 3.39 12.62
N GLY A 135 -9.85 2.45 13.55
CA GLY A 135 -9.61 1.03 13.27
C GLY A 135 -10.65 0.42 12.33
N LEU A 136 -11.93 0.77 12.49
CA LEU A 136 -12.99 0.33 11.56
C LEU A 136 -12.80 0.92 10.17
N ARG A 137 -12.40 2.20 10.06
CA ARG A 137 -12.07 2.83 8.77
C ARG A 137 -10.91 2.11 8.08
N GLN A 138 -9.88 1.75 8.84
CA GLN A 138 -8.75 1.01 8.31
C GLN A 138 -9.17 -0.38 7.79
N LYS A 139 -9.97 -1.13 8.56
CA LYS A 139 -10.54 -2.40 8.11
C LYS A 139 -11.42 -2.27 6.86
N ALA A 140 -12.24 -1.23 6.79
CA ALA A 140 -13.06 -0.92 5.60
C ALA A 140 -12.17 -0.62 4.38
N ALA A 141 -11.12 0.18 4.53
CA ALA A 141 -10.18 0.46 3.44
C ALA A 141 -9.45 -0.79 2.95
N ILE A 142 -9.05 -1.68 3.86
CA ILE A 142 -8.44 -2.97 3.52
C ILE A 142 -9.41 -3.80 2.67
N SER A 143 -10.69 -3.92 3.06
CA SER A 143 -11.67 -4.68 2.30
C SER A 143 -11.87 -4.12 0.89
N ILE A 144 -11.96 -2.78 0.75
CA ILE A 144 -12.13 -2.11 -0.54
C ILE A 144 -10.89 -2.28 -1.43
N ALA A 145 -9.68 -2.23 -0.86
CA ALA A 145 -8.44 -2.41 -1.61
C ALA A 145 -8.28 -3.85 -2.15
N LEU A 146 -8.83 -4.85 -1.44
CA LEU A 146 -8.69 -6.27 -1.77
C LEU A 146 -9.87 -6.87 -2.56
N VAL A 147 -11.01 -6.18 -2.68
CA VAL A 147 -12.19 -6.72 -3.41
C VAL A 147 -11.95 -6.88 -4.91
N ARG A 148 -10.99 -6.15 -5.46
CA ARG A 148 -10.63 -6.13 -6.89
C ARG A 148 -9.33 -6.88 -7.18
N PRO A 149 -9.10 -7.36 -8.41
CA PRO A 149 -7.81 -7.88 -8.82
C PRO A 149 -6.77 -6.76 -8.96
N PHE A 150 -5.50 -7.09 -8.73
CA PHE A 150 -4.35 -6.21 -8.92
C PHE A 150 -3.09 -7.06 -9.16
N GLU A 151 -2.10 -6.47 -9.81
CA GLU A 151 -0.74 -7.04 -9.97
C GLU A 151 0.22 -6.49 -8.92
N VAL A 152 -0.01 -5.23 -8.52
CA VAL A 152 0.80 -4.50 -7.56
C VAL A 152 -0.09 -3.93 -6.46
N MET A 153 0.31 -4.05 -5.21
CA MET A 153 -0.31 -3.38 -4.09
C MET A 153 0.70 -2.47 -3.40
N LEU A 154 0.41 -1.18 -3.39
CA LEU A 154 1.16 -0.19 -2.62
C LEU A 154 0.37 0.13 -1.35
N VAL A 155 1.04 0.07 -0.21
CA VAL A 155 0.39 0.13 1.10
C VAL A 155 1.16 1.07 2.02
N ASP A 156 0.48 2.04 2.61
CA ASP A 156 1.07 3.01 3.52
C ASP A 156 0.54 2.83 4.95
N GLU A 157 1.40 2.41 5.87
CA GLU A 157 1.18 2.21 7.32
C GLU A 157 -0.15 1.49 7.66
N PRO A 158 -0.44 0.32 7.09
CA PRO A 158 -1.77 -0.30 7.16
C PRO A 158 -2.13 -0.85 8.53
N PHE A 159 -1.15 -1.07 9.41
CA PHE A 159 -1.35 -1.67 10.74
C PHE A 159 -1.76 -0.66 11.80
N VAL A 160 -1.65 0.63 11.49
CA VAL A 160 -1.95 1.71 12.44
C VAL A 160 -3.44 1.76 12.74
N GLY A 161 -3.78 1.72 14.02
CA GLY A 161 -5.18 1.76 14.50
C GLY A 161 -5.87 0.40 14.54
N LEU A 162 -5.23 -0.67 14.06
CA LEU A 162 -5.76 -2.03 14.17
C LEU A 162 -5.46 -2.62 15.55
N ASP A 163 -6.43 -3.37 16.08
CA ASP A 163 -6.22 -4.29 17.18
C ASP A 163 -5.40 -5.52 16.76
N GLN A 164 -4.96 -6.33 17.70
CA GLN A 164 -4.10 -7.49 17.40
C GLN A 164 -4.78 -8.48 16.43
N ALA A 165 -6.09 -8.69 16.58
CA ALA A 165 -6.85 -9.57 15.68
C ALA A 165 -6.86 -8.99 14.25
N GLY A 166 -7.12 -7.69 14.10
CA GLY A 166 -7.09 -7.00 12.81
C GLY A 166 -5.70 -7.02 12.16
N LYS A 167 -4.62 -6.88 12.96
CA LYS A 167 -3.25 -7.00 12.45
C LYS A 167 -2.98 -8.41 11.91
N ASN A 168 -3.37 -9.44 12.65
CA ASN A 168 -3.18 -10.82 12.22
C ASN A 168 -3.96 -11.12 10.93
N THR A 169 -5.22 -10.70 10.86
CA THR A 169 -6.05 -10.84 9.65
C THR A 169 -5.41 -10.13 8.45
N LEU A 170 -4.89 -8.91 8.65
CA LEU A 170 -4.22 -8.19 7.56
C LEU A 170 -2.96 -8.91 7.09
N LEU A 171 -2.14 -9.44 8.01
CA LEU A 171 -0.95 -10.23 7.64
C LEU A 171 -1.33 -11.45 6.79
N GLU A 172 -2.38 -12.19 7.18
CA GLU A 172 -2.89 -13.32 6.40
C GLU A 172 -3.38 -12.90 5.00
N LEU A 173 -4.13 -11.79 4.90
CA LEU A 173 -4.62 -11.26 3.62
C LEU A 173 -3.49 -10.82 2.70
N LEU A 174 -2.42 -10.22 3.24
CA LEU A 174 -1.23 -9.86 2.49
C LEU A 174 -0.44 -11.12 2.03
N ASP A 175 -0.32 -12.14 2.89
CA ASP A 175 0.31 -13.41 2.53
C ASP A 175 -0.46 -14.13 1.40
N GLU A 176 -1.80 -14.09 1.43
CA GLU A 176 -2.65 -14.65 0.36
C GLU A 176 -2.51 -13.89 -0.96
N ALA A 177 -2.48 -12.55 -0.91
CA ALA A 177 -2.22 -11.72 -2.08
C ALA A 177 -0.84 -12.03 -2.68
N ALA A 178 0.16 -12.17 -1.82
CA ALA A 178 1.51 -12.58 -2.17
C ALA A 178 1.54 -13.98 -2.83
N ALA A 179 0.88 -14.95 -2.24
CA ALA A 179 0.79 -16.32 -2.76
C ALA A 179 0.06 -16.39 -4.12
N SER A 180 -0.84 -15.44 -4.40
CA SER A 180 -1.51 -15.30 -5.71
C SER A 180 -0.61 -14.66 -6.79
N GLY A 181 0.62 -14.27 -6.44
CA GLY A 181 1.60 -13.69 -7.36
C GLY A 181 1.61 -12.16 -7.39
N ALA A 182 0.85 -11.49 -6.53
CA ALA A 182 0.89 -10.03 -6.45
C ALA A 182 2.24 -9.54 -5.91
N THR A 183 2.67 -8.38 -6.40
CA THR A 183 3.82 -7.64 -5.85
C THR A 183 3.35 -6.72 -4.75
N LEU A 184 4.00 -6.77 -3.58
CA LEU A 184 3.64 -5.94 -2.44
C LEU A 184 4.79 -4.97 -2.10
N LEU A 185 4.49 -3.68 -1.99
CA LEU A 185 5.39 -2.67 -1.44
C LEU A 185 4.66 -1.97 -0.28
N VAL A 186 5.06 -2.29 0.95
CA VAL A 186 4.37 -1.89 2.17
C VAL A 186 5.27 -1.02 3.03
N ALA A 187 4.90 0.25 3.19
CA ALA A 187 5.53 1.11 4.19
C ALA A 187 4.96 0.77 5.57
N THR A 188 5.83 0.39 6.50
CA THR A 188 5.39 -0.03 7.83
C THR A 188 6.53 -0.06 8.86
N HIS A 189 6.16 0.01 10.11
CA HIS A 189 7.01 -0.27 11.27
C HIS A 189 6.67 -1.62 11.95
N GLU A 190 5.73 -2.38 11.37
CA GLU A 190 5.29 -3.66 11.94
C GLU A 190 6.31 -4.76 11.64
N LEU A 191 7.09 -5.16 12.66
CA LEU A 191 8.14 -6.17 12.53
C LEU A 191 7.61 -7.54 12.09
N ALA A 192 6.37 -7.88 12.47
CA ALA A 192 5.73 -9.12 12.06
C ALA A 192 5.51 -9.20 10.54
N PHE A 193 5.37 -8.07 9.84
CA PHE A 193 5.36 -8.02 8.39
C PHE A 193 6.79 -8.02 7.83
N VAL A 194 7.70 -7.22 8.41
CA VAL A 194 9.11 -7.13 7.94
C VAL A 194 9.79 -8.50 7.93
N SER A 195 9.49 -9.37 8.89
CA SER A 195 10.04 -10.73 8.95
C SER A 195 9.50 -11.69 7.87
N ARG A 196 8.50 -11.29 7.09
CA ARG A 196 7.86 -12.11 6.05
C ARG A 196 8.25 -11.73 4.62
N VAL A 197 8.98 -10.62 4.44
CA VAL A 197 9.34 -10.12 3.11
C VAL A 197 10.72 -10.59 2.67
N GLN A 198 10.95 -10.60 1.37
CA GLN A 198 12.26 -10.96 0.80
C GLN A 198 13.21 -9.77 0.71
N ARG A 199 12.68 -8.54 0.75
CA ARG A 199 13.48 -7.33 0.57
C ARG A 199 13.00 -6.22 1.50
N LEU A 200 13.96 -5.54 2.09
CA LEU A 200 13.78 -4.38 2.93
C LEU A 200 14.41 -3.16 2.27
N LEU A 201 13.63 -2.11 2.13
CA LEU A 201 14.10 -0.79 1.74
C LEU A 201 14.04 0.14 2.95
N ALA A 202 15.05 0.97 3.16
CA ALA A 202 15.01 1.98 4.20
C ALA A 202 15.27 3.37 3.63
N LEU A 203 14.34 4.29 3.93
CA LEU A 203 14.49 5.71 3.60
C LEU A 203 14.86 6.52 4.84
N ARG A 204 15.81 7.44 4.67
CA ARG A 204 16.19 8.44 5.67
C ARG A 204 16.41 9.78 4.99
N ASP A 205 15.68 10.82 5.44
CA ASP A 205 15.78 12.19 4.92
C ASP A 205 15.68 12.26 3.38
N GLY A 206 14.76 11.50 2.80
CA GLY A 206 14.55 11.42 1.36
C GLY A 206 15.53 10.53 0.59
N ALA A 207 16.55 9.96 1.22
CA ALA A 207 17.52 9.08 0.60
C ALA A 207 17.22 7.60 0.87
N LEU A 208 17.48 6.72 -0.11
CA LEU A 208 17.51 5.27 0.10
C LEU A 208 18.85 4.92 0.77
N VAL A 209 18.80 4.50 2.04
CA VAL A 209 19.99 4.19 2.84
C VAL A 209 20.23 2.69 3.00
N TYR A 210 19.24 1.86 2.69
CA TYR A 210 19.37 0.42 2.70
C TYR A 210 18.47 -0.22 1.64
N ASP A 211 18.99 -1.24 0.99
CA ASP A 211 18.29 -2.09 0.02
C ASP A 211 18.89 -3.49 0.09
N GLY A 212 18.16 -4.43 0.69
CA GLY A 212 18.67 -5.78 0.89
C GLY A 212 17.72 -6.69 1.66
N ALA A 213 18.23 -7.87 2.07
CA ALA A 213 17.46 -8.82 2.87
C ALA A 213 17.23 -8.27 4.31
N PRO A 214 16.04 -8.46 4.90
CA PRO A 214 15.75 -7.93 6.23
C PRO A 214 16.65 -8.53 7.33
N GLU A 215 17.11 -9.78 7.18
CA GLU A 215 17.96 -10.45 8.14
C GLU A 215 19.41 -9.92 8.15
N ALA A 216 19.80 -9.17 7.12
CA ALA A 216 21.17 -8.66 6.97
C ALA A 216 21.39 -7.32 7.71
N THR A 217 20.39 -6.80 8.41
CA THR A 217 20.46 -5.48 9.06
C THR A 217 19.66 -5.40 10.35
N ASP A 218 20.01 -4.45 11.21
CA ASP A 218 19.16 -4.07 12.35
C ASP A 218 18.08 -3.09 11.89
N VAL A 219 16.86 -3.61 11.71
CA VAL A 219 15.70 -2.81 11.28
C VAL A 219 15.42 -1.65 12.23
N HIS A 220 15.62 -1.83 13.55
CA HIS A 220 15.40 -0.75 14.53
C HIS A 220 16.36 0.42 14.29
N ALA A 221 17.63 0.15 13.98
CA ALA A 221 18.60 1.19 13.68
C ALA A 221 18.27 1.98 12.41
N LEU A 222 17.58 1.36 11.44
CA LEU A 222 17.16 2.02 10.21
C LEU A 222 15.96 2.97 10.39
N VAL A 223 15.15 2.75 11.42
CA VAL A 223 13.94 3.54 11.69
C VAL A 223 14.22 4.78 12.55
N LEU A 224 15.35 4.81 13.27
CA LEU A 224 15.71 5.96 14.10
C LEU A 224 16.09 7.17 13.22
N PRO A 225 15.69 8.39 13.62
CA PRO A 225 16.22 9.60 13.01
C PRO A 225 17.73 9.71 13.26
N ALA A 226 18.42 10.42 12.36
CA ALA A 226 19.86 10.65 12.46
C ALA A 226 20.22 11.54 13.66
#